data_c88997bad30fafce0303269600d5ce87
#
_entry.id   c88997bad30fafce0303269600d5ce87
#
_cell.length_a   1.000
_cell.length_b   1.000
_cell.length_c   1.000
_cell.angle_alpha   90.00
_cell.angle_beta   90.00
_cell.angle_gamma   90.00
#
_symmetry.space_group_name_H-M   'P 1'
#
loop_
_entity.id
_entity.type
_entity.pdbx_description
1 polymer ?
#
loop_
_entity_poly.entity_id
_entity_poly.type
_entity_poly.pdbx_seq_one_letter_code
_entity_poly.pdbx_strand_id
1 'polypeptide(L)'
;MNVVVFSGTTEGRELSRQLAALGIEVTVSVATPLGQEEQGSTPGVTVRCGRLLPDEMAALLGDAALCIDATHPYAVEATKNIKAAAEKAGVGYLRLLRTASPLPENCLVFESAKQAAEALAAKEGNLLLATGAKELAQFAAIPPERLYPRVLPTLESIAACEAANIPHRNIIAMQGPFSFALNQAMMEQFHIRWLVTKDGGAAGGFDEKAAAASAAGAQLVVIRRPPEQGETASEVLKRCKEMIR
;
A
#
# COMPACT_ATOMS: atom_id res chain seq x y z
N MET A 1 20.04 21.41 -0.47
CA MET A 1 18.56 21.39 -0.34
C MET A 1 18.18 20.07 0.30
N ASN A 2 17.44 20.11 1.41
CA ASN A 2 16.97 18.92 2.11
C ASN A 2 15.48 18.67 1.76
N VAL A 3 15.14 17.46 1.36
CA VAL A 3 13.77 17.02 1.05
C VAL A 3 13.38 15.87 1.99
N VAL A 4 12.22 15.98 2.61
CA VAL A 4 11.68 14.89 3.44
C VAL A 4 10.63 14.11 2.62
N VAL A 5 10.83 12.79 2.52
CA VAL A 5 9.91 11.87 1.83
C VAL A 5 9.29 10.92 2.85
N PHE A 6 8.00 11.03 3.08
CA PHE A 6 7.25 10.00 3.81
C PHE A 6 6.95 8.87 2.85
N SER A 7 7.57 7.70 3.07
CA SER A 7 7.62 6.59 2.12
C SER A 7 6.98 5.30 2.69
N GLY A 8 7.24 4.20 2.05
CA GLY A 8 6.66 2.87 2.31
C GLY A 8 6.07 2.26 1.05
N THR A 9 6.46 2.81 -0.11
CA THR A 9 6.05 2.34 -1.44
C THR A 9 7.26 2.22 -2.36
N THR A 10 7.14 1.38 -3.39
CA THR A 10 8.17 1.24 -4.41
C THR A 10 8.45 2.56 -5.11
N GLU A 11 7.39 3.34 -5.40
CA GLU A 11 7.50 4.66 -6.06
C GLU A 11 8.23 5.67 -5.17
N GLY A 12 7.95 5.67 -3.86
CA GLY A 12 8.63 6.57 -2.91
C GLY A 12 10.12 6.22 -2.78
N ARG A 13 10.46 4.93 -2.76
CA ARG A 13 11.83 4.46 -2.74
C ARG A 13 12.59 4.87 -4.02
N GLU A 14 11.99 4.65 -5.17
CA GLU A 14 12.60 5.01 -6.45
C GLU A 14 12.78 6.52 -6.60
N LEU A 15 11.77 7.31 -6.24
CA LEU A 15 11.86 8.77 -6.23
C LEU A 15 12.99 9.25 -5.32
N SER A 16 13.12 8.68 -4.11
CA SER A 16 14.18 9.05 -3.15
C SER A 16 15.58 8.82 -3.74
N ARG A 17 15.78 7.72 -4.47
CA ARG A 17 17.05 7.43 -5.16
C ARG A 17 17.33 8.44 -6.28
N GLN A 18 16.32 8.77 -7.06
CA GLN A 18 16.44 9.73 -8.17
C GLN A 18 16.72 11.14 -7.66
N LEU A 19 16.11 11.57 -6.55
CA LEU A 19 16.40 12.84 -5.90
C LEU A 19 17.85 12.90 -5.39
N ALA A 20 18.31 11.85 -4.71
CA ALA A 20 19.68 11.77 -4.23
C ALA A 20 20.71 11.79 -5.38
N ALA A 21 20.42 11.14 -6.51
CA ALA A 21 21.25 11.20 -7.72
C ALA A 21 21.36 12.61 -8.34
N LEU A 22 20.42 13.49 -8.02
CA LEU A 22 20.47 14.92 -8.39
C LEU A 22 21.27 15.79 -7.39
N GLY A 23 21.89 15.19 -6.38
CA GLY A 23 22.61 15.89 -5.32
C GLY A 23 21.72 16.52 -4.25
N ILE A 24 20.45 16.11 -4.17
CA ILE A 24 19.53 16.55 -3.12
C ILE A 24 19.74 15.66 -1.89
N GLU A 25 19.85 16.26 -0.71
CA GLU A 25 19.81 15.53 0.56
C GLU A 25 18.39 15.04 0.81
N VAL A 26 18.20 13.74 0.95
CA VAL A 26 16.88 13.14 1.13
C VAL A 26 16.78 12.48 2.49
N THR A 27 15.82 12.91 3.29
CA THR A 27 15.41 12.19 4.50
C THR A 27 14.15 11.41 4.22
N VAL A 28 14.24 10.07 4.30
CA VAL A 28 13.09 9.18 4.12
C VAL A 28 12.56 8.75 5.48
N SER A 29 11.27 8.96 5.71
CA SER A 29 10.56 8.45 6.90
C SER A 29 9.69 7.26 6.50
N VAL A 30 9.91 6.11 7.18
CA VAL A 30 9.12 4.89 7.02
C VAL A 30 8.55 4.45 8.37
N ALA A 31 7.34 3.90 8.37
CA ALA A 31 6.63 3.62 9.62
C ALA A 31 7.06 2.31 10.30
N THR A 32 7.75 1.41 9.60
CA THR A 32 8.01 0.03 10.07
C THR A 32 9.44 -0.43 9.75
N PRO A 33 10.01 -1.37 10.54
CA PRO A 33 11.30 -2.01 10.24
C PRO A 33 11.33 -2.63 8.84
N LEU A 34 10.25 -3.30 8.43
CA LEU A 34 10.12 -3.86 7.08
C LEU A 34 10.25 -2.77 6.01
N GLY A 35 9.59 -1.61 6.20
CA GLY A 35 9.73 -0.48 5.28
C GLY A 35 11.17 0.06 5.23
N GLN A 36 11.92 -0.01 6.34
CA GLN A 36 13.32 0.35 6.39
C GLN A 36 14.20 -0.64 5.61
N GLU A 37 13.96 -1.93 5.76
CA GLU A 37 14.65 -2.99 5.00
C GLU A 37 14.41 -2.81 3.50
N GLU A 38 13.16 -2.59 3.09
CA GLU A 38 12.80 -2.36 1.69
C GLU A 38 13.39 -1.07 1.13
N GLN A 39 13.45 0.00 1.91
CA GLN A 39 14.08 1.26 1.51
C GLN A 39 15.57 1.04 1.19
N GLY A 40 16.24 0.21 1.99
CA GLY A 40 17.65 -0.10 1.84
C GLY A 40 18.56 1.10 2.11
N SER A 41 19.82 0.97 1.70
CA SER A 41 20.83 2.03 1.82
C SER A 41 21.12 2.62 0.44
N THR A 42 21.12 3.95 0.36
CA THR A 42 21.46 4.70 -0.86
C THR A 42 22.27 5.93 -0.47
N PRO A 43 23.42 6.22 -1.11
CA PRO A 43 24.17 7.45 -0.86
C PRO A 43 23.28 8.69 -1.02
N GLY A 44 23.36 9.64 -0.09
CA GLY A 44 22.53 10.85 -0.09
C GLY A 44 21.11 10.66 0.45
N VAL A 45 20.77 9.46 0.92
CA VAL A 45 19.47 9.17 1.56
C VAL A 45 19.66 8.76 3.02
N THR A 46 19.08 9.52 3.94
CA THR A 46 19.00 9.17 5.35
C THR A 46 17.64 8.54 5.64
N VAL A 47 17.61 7.34 6.22
CA VAL A 47 16.34 6.64 6.52
C VAL A 47 16.04 6.72 8.01
N ARG A 48 14.83 7.15 8.34
CA ARG A 48 14.27 7.15 9.71
C ARG A 48 13.12 6.15 9.77
N CYS A 49 13.18 5.26 10.74
CA CYS A 49 12.17 4.24 10.98
C CYS A 49 11.38 4.53 12.25
N GLY A 50 10.07 4.40 12.16
CA GLY A 50 9.14 4.54 13.28
C GLY A 50 7.90 5.34 12.89
N ARG A 51 6.78 5.05 13.56
CA ARG A 51 5.55 5.84 13.41
C ARG A 51 5.75 7.16 14.14
N LEU A 52 5.57 8.25 13.43
CA LEU A 52 5.64 9.60 13.98
C LEU A 52 4.25 10.12 14.29
N LEU A 53 4.13 10.84 15.41
CA LEU A 53 2.95 11.66 15.71
C LEU A 53 2.98 12.94 14.85
N PRO A 54 1.85 13.65 14.67
CA PRO A 54 1.81 14.86 13.85
C PRO A 54 2.82 15.93 14.25
N ASP A 55 3.08 16.11 15.54
CA ASP A 55 4.06 17.07 16.03
C ASP A 55 5.51 16.65 15.73
N GLU A 56 5.79 15.37 15.80
CA GLU A 56 7.09 14.81 15.42
C GLU A 56 7.34 14.91 13.91
N MET A 57 6.27 14.74 13.10
CA MET A 57 6.34 14.97 11.65
C MET A 57 6.66 16.44 11.35
N ALA A 58 6.00 17.38 12.04
CA ALA A 58 6.25 18.81 11.86
C ALA A 58 7.67 19.17 12.29
N ALA A 59 8.19 18.61 13.39
CA ALA A 59 9.57 18.81 13.82
C ALA A 59 10.58 18.26 12.80
N LEU A 60 10.30 17.09 12.20
CA LEU A 60 11.14 16.50 11.14
C LEU A 60 11.19 17.40 9.88
N LEU A 61 10.11 18.12 9.62
CA LEU A 61 9.99 19.03 8.47
C LEU A 61 10.61 20.41 8.68
N GLY A 62 10.96 20.79 9.92
CA GLY A 62 11.34 22.17 10.27
C GLY A 62 12.45 22.78 9.40
N ASP A 63 13.42 21.98 8.95
CA ASP A 63 14.53 22.43 8.09
C ASP A 63 14.40 21.92 6.63
N ALA A 64 13.26 21.35 6.26
CA ALA A 64 13.05 20.81 4.94
C ALA A 64 12.62 21.91 3.95
N ALA A 65 13.16 21.88 2.73
CA ALA A 65 12.70 22.72 1.64
C ALA A 65 11.37 22.22 1.03
N LEU A 66 11.11 20.91 1.15
CA LEU A 66 9.93 20.28 0.57
C LEU A 66 9.57 19.00 1.34
N CYS A 67 8.27 18.79 1.52
CA CYS A 67 7.65 17.56 2.01
C CYS A 67 7.03 16.79 0.86
N ILE A 68 7.42 15.53 0.65
CA ILE A 68 6.82 14.65 -0.34
C ILE A 68 6.12 13.50 0.39
N ASP A 69 4.81 13.38 0.19
CA ASP A 69 4.03 12.23 0.66
C ASP A 69 3.98 11.17 -0.45
N ALA A 70 4.76 10.12 -0.26
CA ALA A 70 4.83 8.94 -1.10
C ALA A 70 4.26 7.70 -0.39
N THR A 71 3.39 7.88 0.59
CA THR A 71 2.73 6.79 1.30
C THR A 71 1.75 6.03 0.42
N HIS A 72 1.31 4.86 0.86
CA HIS A 72 0.36 4.03 0.11
C HIS A 72 -0.98 4.78 -0.07
N PRO A 73 -1.66 4.70 -1.26
CA PRO A 73 -2.94 5.39 -1.53
C PRO A 73 -4.02 5.17 -0.47
N TYR A 74 -4.03 4.02 0.19
CA TYR A 74 -4.98 3.69 1.26
C TYR A 74 -4.53 4.15 2.66
N ALA A 75 -3.39 4.82 2.78
CA ALA A 75 -2.90 5.35 4.06
C ALA A 75 -3.49 6.74 4.36
N VAL A 76 -4.81 6.89 4.26
CA VAL A 76 -5.55 8.16 4.34
C VAL A 76 -5.19 8.97 5.59
N GLU A 77 -5.14 8.34 6.77
CA GLU A 77 -4.78 9.01 8.02
C GLU A 77 -3.32 9.51 8.02
N ALA A 78 -2.39 8.73 7.47
CA ALA A 78 -1.00 9.15 7.35
C ALA A 78 -0.89 10.38 6.42
N THR A 79 -1.51 10.34 5.25
CA THR A 79 -1.56 11.45 4.31
C THR A 79 -2.14 12.72 4.95
N LYS A 80 -3.24 12.60 5.69
CA LYS A 80 -3.86 13.72 6.42
C LYS A 80 -2.88 14.32 7.45
N ASN A 81 -2.22 13.46 8.23
CA ASN A 81 -1.28 13.90 9.26
C ASN A 81 -0.03 14.55 8.66
N ILE A 82 0.51 14.01 7.57
CA ILE A 82 1.67 14.55 6.85
C ILE A 82 1.34 15.93 6.27
N LYS A 83 0.17 16.07 5.65
CA LYS A 83 -0.28 17.35 5.10
C LYS A 83 -0.42 18.42 6.18
N ALA A 84 -1.06 18.09 7.30
CA ALA A 84 -1.20 18.98 8.45
C ALA A 84 0.16 19.34 9.07
N ALA A 85 1.10 18.39 9.15
CA ALA A 85 2.46 18.63 9.64
C ALA A 85 3.25 19.56 8.71
N ALA A 86 3.14 19.41 7.40
CA ALA A 86 3.76 20.29 6.42
C ALA A 86 3.21 21.73 6.51
N GLU A 87 1.90 21.86 6.66
CA GLU A 87 1.24 23.16 6.86
C GLU A 87 1.71 23.83 8.17
N LYS A 88 1.76 23.07 9.27
CA LYS A 88 2.27 23.55 10.57
C LYS A 88 3.73 24.00 10.50
N ALA A 89 4.57 23.28 9.77
CA ALA A 89 5.98 23.62 9.58
C ALA A 89 6.23 24.74 8.54
N GLY A 90 5.20 25.17 7.81
CA GLY A 90 5.36 26.15 6.73
C GLY A 90 6.12 25.62 5.50
N VAL A 91 6.13 24.29 5.30
CA VAL A 91 6.87 23.61 4.23
C VAL A 91 5.94 23.22 3.09
N GLY A 92 6.40 23.42 1.85
CA GLY A 92 5.66 23.01 0.66
C GLY A 92 5.35 21.50 0.69
N TYR A 93 4.12 21.11 0.32
CA TYR A 93 3.67 19.71 0.31
C TYR A 93 3.36 19.25 -1.10
N LEU A 94 3.88 18.09 -1.48
CA LEU A 94 3.53 17.37 -2.70
C LEU A 94 3.07 15.96 -2.38
N ARG A 95 1.99 15.51 -3.04
CA ARG A 95 1.56 14.12 -3.03
C ARG A 95 2.10 13.42 -4.27
N LEU A 96 2.90 12.36 -4.08
CA LEU A 96 3.32 11.48 -5.17
C LEU A 96 2.18 10.54 -5.54
N LEU A 97 1.67 10.66 -6.76
CA LEU A 97 0.64 9.77 -7.28
C LEU A 97 1.23 8.46 -7.76
N ARG A 98 0.57 7.38 -7.41
CA ARG A 98 0.78 6.06 -8.01
C ARG A 98 -0.16 5.91 -9.21
N THR A 99 0.38 5.52 -10.36
CA THR A 99 -0.43 5.19 -11.53
C THR A 99 -1.40 4.04 -11.20
N ALA A 100 -2.68 4.23 -11.53
CA ALA A 100 -3.68 3.20 -11.41
C ALA A 100 -3.50 2.17 -12.53
N SER A 101 -3.73 0.88 -12.24
CA SER A 101 -3.88 -0.13 -13.29
C SER A 101 -5.28 -0.03 -13.92
N PRO A 102 -5.42 -0.29 -15.22
CA PRO A 102 -6.74 -0.43 -15.82
C PRO A 102 -7.46 -1.62 -15.17
N LEU A 103 -8.73 -1.41 -14.82
CA LEU A 103 -9.53 -2.48 -14.23
C LEU A 103 -10.07 -3.40 -15.34
N PRO A 104 -10.02 -4.74 -15.17
CA PRO A 104 -10.66 -5.67 -16.08
C PRO A 104 -12.19 -5.43 -16.17
N GLU A 105 -12.78 -5.58 -17.35
CA GLU A 105 -14.20 -5.32 -17.58
C GLU A 105 -15.13 -6.17 -16.68
N ASN A 106 -14.73 -7.40 -16.37
CA ASN A 106 -15.53 -8.36 -15.60
C ASN A 106 -15.21 -8.35 -14.10
N CYS A 107 -14.56 -7.32 -13.54
CA CYS A 107 -14.34 -7.24 -12.11
C CYS A 107 -15.51 -6.57 -11.37
N LEU A 108 -15.76 -7.00 -10.14
CA LEU A 108 -16.67 -6.29 -9.23
C LEU A 108 -15.90 -5.19 -8.52
N VAL A 109 -16.44 -3.97 -8.50
CA VAL A 109 -15.76 -2.83 -7.88
C VAL A 109 -16.60 -2.28 -6.73
N PHE A 110 -15.97 -2.09 -5.56
CA PHE A 110 -16.60 -1.53 -4.36
C PHE A 110 -15.77 -0.39 -3.81
N GLU A 111 -16.42 0.58 -3.18
CA GLU A 111 -15.76 1.74 -2.59
C GLU A 111 -15.06 1.41 -1.24
N SER A 112 -15.42 0.29 -0.60
CA SER A 112 -14.82 -0.12 0.67
C SER A 112 -14.80 -1.64 0.85
N ALA A 113 -13.92 -2.13 1.73
CA ALA A 113 -13.87 -3.53 2.16
C ALA A 113 -15.22 -3.97 2.79
N LYS A 114 -15.87 -3.07 3.52
CA LYS A 114 -17.18 -3.32 4.13
C LYS A 114 -18.25 -3.62 3.06
N GLN A 115 -18.35 -2.78 2.03
CA GLN A 115 -19.32 -3.02 0.94
C GLN A 115 -19.03 -4.32 0.19
N ALA A 116 -17.74 -4.63 -0.06
CA ALA A 116 -17.35 -5.89 -0.67
C ALA A 116 -17.75 -7.08 0.21
N ALA A 117 -17.52 -7.00 1.52
CA ALA A 117 -17.89 -8.05 2.47
C ALA A 117 -19.41 -8.27 2.52
N GLU A 118 -20.21 -7.19 2.59
CA GLU A 118 -21.67 -7.24 2.58
C GLU A 118 -22.20 -7.91 1.29
N ALA A 119 -21.65 -7.56 0.13
CA ALA A 119 -22.03 -8.15 -1.15
C ALA A 119 -21.66 -9.63 -1.28
N LEU A 120 -20.59 -10.07 -0.60
CA LEU A 120 -20.09 -11.44 -0.66
C LEU A 120 -20.62 -12.34 0.48
N ALA A 121 -21.24 -11.77 1.52
CA ALA A 121 -21.74 -12.55 2.66
C ALA A 121 -22.74 -13.64 2.26
N ALA A 122 -23.67 -13.33 1.33
CA ALA A 122 -24.66 -14.27 0.81
C ALA A 122 -24.17 -15.12 -0.37
N LYS A 123 -22.92 -14.95 -0.82
CA LYS A 123 -22.35 -15.72 -1.93
C LYS A 123 -21.62 -16.94 -1.40
N GLU A 124 -21.62 -18.02 -2.17
CA GLU A 124 -20.87 -19.23 -1.84
C GLU A 124 -19.41 -19.16 -2.33
N GLY A 125 -18.56 -20.03 -1.77
CA GLY A 125 -17.17 -20.21 -2.17
C GLY A 125 -16.17 -19.48 -1.27
N ASN A 126 -14.89 -19.85 -1.41
CA ASN A 126 -13.79 -19.33 -0.63
C ASN A 126 -13.31 -17.97 -1.16
N LEU A 127 -12.84 -17.13 -0.25
CA LEU A 127 -12.33 -15.79 -0.54
C LEU A 127 -10.84 -15.70 -0.24
N LEU A 128 -10.02 -15.34 -1.24
CA LEU A 128 -8.65 -14.91 -1.01
C LEU A 128 -8.65 -13.40 -0.72
N LEU A 129 -8.34 -13.01 0.50
CA LEU A 129 -8.29 -11.62 0.94
C LEU A 129 -6.86 -11.07 0.79
N ALA A 130 -6.58 -10.41 -0.32
CA ALA A 130 -5.30 -9.75 -0.59
C ALA A 130 -5.32 -8.25 -0.21
N THR A 131 -6.07 -7.90 0.84
CA THR A 131 -6.30 -6.53 1.32
C THR A 131 -5.42 -6.15 2.51
N GLY A 132 -4.72 -7.13 3.09
CA GLY A 132 -3.91 -7.00 4.30
C GLY A 132 -4.72 -7.16 5.59
N ALA A 133 -4.01 -7.31 6.71
CA ALA A 133 -4.59 -7.67 8.01
C ALA A 133 -5.57 -6.62 8.56
N LYS A 134 -5.37 -5.34 8.28
CA LYS A 134 -6.19 -4.25 8.81
C LYS A 134 -7.66 -4.28 8.36
N GLU A 135 -7.93 -4.90 7.21
CA GLU A 135 -9.29 -4.97 6.67
C GLU A 135 -10.07 -6.23 7.13
N LEU A 136 -9.44 -7.18 7.83
CA LEU A 136 -10.06 -8.46 8.18
C LEU A 136 -11.35 -8.30 8.98
N ALA A 137 -11.41 -7.37 9.91
CA ALA A 137 -12.60 -7.10 10.71
C ALA A 137 -13.84 -6.73 9.87
N GLN A 138 -13.65 -6.18 8.67
CA GLN A 138 -14.74 -5.82 7.76
C GLN A 138 -15.46 -7.06 7.19
N PHE A 139 -14.77 -8.23 7.18
CA PHE A 139 -15.29 -9.48 6.64
C PHE A 139 -15.92 -10.39 7.71
N ALA A 140 -16.17 -9.88 8.93
CA ALA A 140 -16.71 -10.65 10.05
C ALA A 140 -18.11 -11.26 9.80
N ALA A 141 -18.88 -10.76 8.81
CA ALA A 141 -20.16 -11.34 8.41
C ALA A 141 -20.01 -12.62 7.55
N ILE A 142 -18.81 -12.94 7.09
CA ILE A 142 -18.53 -14.13 6.29
C ILE A 142 -17.94 -15.20 7.21
N PRO A 143 -18.39 -16.48 7.12
CA PRO A 143 -17.82 -17.57 7.91
C PRO A 143 -16.30 -17.62 7.79
N PRO A 144 -15.54 -17.64 8.91
CA PRO A 144 -14.08 -17.56 8.88
C PRO A 144 -13.41 -18.75 8.15
N GLU A 145 -14.08 -19.89 8.06
CA GLU A 145 -13.62 -21.06 7.32
C GLU A 145 -13.51 -20.83 5.80
N ARG A 146 -14.23 -19.85 5.30
CA ARG A 146 -14.22 -19.44 3.87
C ARG A 146 -13.17 -18.36 3.58
N LEU A 147 -12.58 -17.77 4.61
CA LEU A 147 -11.64 -16.66 4.47
C LEU A 147 -10.21 -17.19 4.42
N TYR A 148 -9.47 -16.77 3.40
CA TYR A 148 -8.05 -17.04 3.20
C TYR A 148 -7.30 -15.72 3.14
N PRO A 149 -6.99 -15.11 4.29
CA PRO A 149 -6.26 -13.85 4.31
C PRO A 149 -4.80 -14.05 3.92
N ARG A 150 -4.33 -13.25 2.97
CA ARG A 150 -2.92 -13.13 2.63
C ARG A 150 -2.36 -11.85 3.27
N VAL A 151 -1.50 -12.05 4.24
CA VAL A 151 -0.98 -11.01 5.13
C VAL A 151 0.55 -11.04 5.18
N LEU A 152 1.16 -9.98 5.69
CA LEU A 152 2.60 -9.97 5.96
C LEU A 152 2.95 -10.99 7.07
N PRO A 153 4.14 -11.62 7.05
CA PRO A 153 4.58 -12.58 8.06
C PRO A 153 5.05 -11.85 9.34
N THR A 154 4.16 -11.08 9.96
CA THR A 154 4.42 -10.34 11.20
C THR A 154 3.48 -10.82 12.31
N LEU A 155 3.93 -10.70 13.58
CA LEU A 155 3.11 -11.05 14.74
C LEU A 155 1.78 -10.28 14.77
N GLU A 156 1.80 -8.99 14.42
CA GLU A 156 0.61 -8.14 14.34
C GLU A 156 -0.40 -8.70 13.32
N SER A 157 0.08 -9.16 12.16
CA SER A 157 -0.77 -9.71 11.12
C SER A 157 -1.39 -11.06 11.51
N ILE A 158 -0.61 -11.93 12.15
CA ILE A 158 -1.10 -13.22 12.65
C ILE A 158 -2.12 -13.00 13.76
N ALA A 159 -1.83 -12.14 14.73
CA ALA A 159 -2.76 -11.81 15.81
C ALA A 159 -4.09 -11.23 15.27
N ALA A 160 -4.05 -10.43 14.20
CA ALA A 160 -5.27 -9.94 13.55
C ALA A 160 -6.09 -11.09 12.91
N CYS A 161 -5.44 -12.09 12.33
CA CYS A 161 -6.12 -13.27 11.80
C CYS A 161 -6.76 -14.11 12.92
N GLU A 162 -6.06 -14.30 14.04
CA GLU A 162 -6.59 -15.01 15.21
C GLU A 162 -7.78 -14.27 15.83
N ALA A 163 -7.68 -12.94 15.98
CA ALA A 163 -8.78 -12.11 16.46
C ALA A 163 -10.04 -12.17 15.58
N ALA A 164 -9.84 -12.43 14.27
CA ALA A 164 -10.93 -12.67 13.32
C ALA A 164 -11.40 -14.14 13.28
N ASN A 165 -10.92 -15.00 14.18
CA ASN A 165 -11.20 -16.44 14.25
C ASN A 165 -10.86 -17.20 12.95
N ILE A 166 -9.89 -16.73 12.18
CA ILE A 166 -9.45 -17.41 10.96
C ILE A 166 -8.75 -18.73 11.33
N PRO A 167 -9.17 -19.89 10.77
CA PRO A 167 -8.44 -21.13 10.98
C PRO A 167 -6.97 -20.99 10.55
N HIS A 168 -6.01 -21.45 11.35
CA HIS A 168 -4.57 -21.30 11.06
C HIS A 168 -4.19 -21.85 9.68
N ARG A 169 -4.82 -22.96 9.25
CA ARG A 169 -4.61 -23.56 7.91
C ARG A 169 -5.01 -22.65 6.74
N ASN A 170 -5.82 -21.61 7.00
CA ASN A 170 -6.27 -20.66 5.99
C ASN A 170 -5.39 -19.38 5.95
N ILE A 171 -4.49 -19.20 6.90
CA ILE A 171 -3.63 -18.02 6.99
C ILE A 171 -2.47 -18.16 6.01
N ILE A 172 -2.35 -17.24 5.06
CA ILE A 172 -1.26 -17.16 4.10
C ILE A 172 -0.35 -16.01 4.49
N ALA A 173 0.66 -16.30 5.31
CA ALA A 173 1.62 -15.29 5.80
C ALA A 173 2.84 -15.21 4.88
N MET A 174 2.80 -14.33 3.90
CA MET A 174 3.86 -14.18 2.90
C MET A 174 4.01 -12.71 2.48
N GLN A 175 5.26 -12.32 2.14
CA GLN A 175 5.56 -11.01 1.58
C GLN A 175 5.61 -11.08 0.05
N GLY A 176 4.92 -10.15 -0.61
CA GLY A 176 4.98 -10.00 -2.07
C GLY A 176 6.22 -9.22 -2.55
N PRO A 177 6.30 -8.91 -3.84
CA PRO A 177 5.29 -9.19 -4.87
C PRO A 177 5.16 -10.67 -5.25
N PHE A 178 4.00 -11.07 -5.74
CA PHE A 178 3.70 -12.46 -6.10
C PHE A 178 3.57 -12.60 -7.60
N SER A 179 4.25 -13.61 -8.17
CA SER A 179 4.13 -13.92 -9.59
C SER A 179 2.72 -14.41 -9.97
N PHE A 180 2.39 -14.35 -11.25
CA PHE A 180 1.18 -14.96 -11.80
C PHE A 180 1.01 -16.42 -11.35
N ALA A 181 2.05 -17.25 -11.54
CA ALA A 181 2.00 -18.67 -11.21
C ALA A 181 1.70 -18.93 -9.73
N LEU A 182 2.31 -18.17 -8.81
CA LEU A 182 2.06 -18.35 -7.38
C LEU A 182 0.65 -17.88 -6.98
N ASN A 183 0.16 -16.79 -7.56
CA ASN A 183 -1.22 -16.34 -7.35
C ASN A 183 -2.22 -17.40 -7.84
N GLN A 184 -2.02 -17.95 -9.03
CA GLN A 184 -2.87 -18.99 -9.61
C GLN A 184 -2.86 -20.25 -8.75
N ALA A 185 -1.66 -20.77 -8.39
CA ALA A 185 -1.53 -21.97 -7.56
C ALA A 185 -2.22 -21.85 -6.20
N MET A 186 -2.14 -20.68 -5.54
CA MET A 186 -2.87 -20.44 -4.29
C MET A 186 -4.38 -20.48 -4.50
N MET A 187 -4.90 -19.88 -5.58
CA MET A 187 -6.34 -19.86 -5.85
C MET A 187 -6.86 -21.25 -6.18
N GLU A 188 -6.13 -22.04 -6.93
CA GLU A 188 -6.47 -23.43 -7.25
C GLU A 188 -6.41 -24.31 -6.00
N GLN A 189 -5.32 -24.25 -5.23
CA GLN A 189 -5.10 -25.05 -4.02
C GLN A 189 -6.22 -24.86 -2.97
N PHE A 190 -6.66 -23.64 -2.78
CA PHE A 190 -7.67 -23.30 -1.78
C PHE A 190 -9.09 -23.16 -2.35
N HIS A 191 -9.29 -23.57 -3.59
CA HIS A 191 -10.59 -23.49 -4.30
C HIS A 191 -11.22 -22.11 -4.17
N ILE A 192 -10.42 -21.07 -4.43
CA ILE A 192 -10.83 -19.66 -4.31
C ILE A 192 -11.83 -19.33 -5.41
N ARG A 193 -12.99 -18.87 -4.99
CA ARG A 193 -14.04 -18.34 -5.88
C ARG A 193 -13.95 -16.82 -6.06
N TRP A 194 -13.46 -16.13 -5.04
CA TRP A 194 -13.43 -14.67 -4.98
C TRP A 194 -12.03 -14.18 -4.59
N LEU A 195 -11.38 -13.42 -5.45
CA LEU A 195 -10.15 -12.71 -5.10
C LEU A 195 -10.50 -11.27 -4.74
N VAL A 196 -10.41 -10.91 -3.47
CA VAL A 196 -10.61 -9.53 -3.01
C VAL A 196 -9.27 -8.83 -2.90
N THR A 197 -9.08 -7.75 -3.66
CA THR A 197 -7.83 -6.99 -3.68
C THR A 197 -8.08 -5.49 -3.71
N LYS A 198 -7.08 -4.72 -3.33
CA LYS A 198 -7.03 -3.27 -3.52
C LYS A 198 -6.44 -2.96 -4.89
N ASP A 199 -6.87 -1.84 -5.50
CA ASP A 199 -6.19 -1.28 -6.66
C ASP A 199 -4.83 -0.71 -6.23
N GLY A 200 -3.84 -1.58 -6.14
CA GLY A 200 -2.48 -1.21 -5.74
C GLY A 200 -1.58 -0.75 -6.88
N GLY A 201 -2.09 -0.68 -8.12
CA GLY A 201 -1.30 -0.42 -9.32
C GLY A 201 -0.32 -1.56 -9.65
N ALA A 202 0.43 -1.41 -10.74
CA ALA A 202 1.40 -2.41 -11.22
C ALA A 202 2.44 -2.77 -10.14
N ALA A 203 3.00 -1.80 -9.43
CA ALA A 203 3.96 -2.06 -8.34
C ALA A 203 3.37 -2.85 -7.16
N GLY A 204 2.05 -2.89 -7.01
CA GLY A 204 1.34 -3.74 -6.05
C GLY A 204 1.03 -5.15 -6.59
N GLY A 205 1.51 -5.51 -7.77
CA GLY A 205 1.25 -6.79 -8.44
C GLY A 205 -0.24 -6.96 -8.78
N PHE A 206 -0.91 -5.87 -9.17
CA PHE A 206 -2.34 -5.93 -9.50
C PHE A 206 -2.58 -6.76 -10.76
N ASP A 207 -1.76 -6.56 -11.79
CA ASP A 207 -1.93 -7.20 -13.10
C ASP A 207 -1.74 -8.72 -13.00
N GLU A 208 -0.72 -9.18 -12.25
CA GLU A 208 -0.49 -10.60 -11.99
C GLU A 208 -1.65 -11.26 -11.22
N LYS A 209 -2.21 -10.53 -10.24
CA LYS A 209 -3.38 -11.00 -9.49
C LYS A 209 -4.63 -11.12 -10.36
N ALA A 210 -4.88 -10.11 -11.18
CA ALA A 210 -6.04 -10.08 -12.07
C ALA A 210 -5.95 -11.18 -13.13
N ALA A 211 -4.80 -11.33 -13.77
CA ALA A 211 -4.56 -12.38 -14.75
C ALA A 211 -4.69 -13.79 -14.14
N ALA A 212 -4.11 -13.99 -12.93
CA ALA A 212 -4.18 -15.26 -12.23
C ALA A 212 -5.61 -15.61 -11.77
N ALA A 213 -6.40 -14.61 -11.35
CA ALA A 213 -7.81 -14.82 -11.01
C ALA A 213 -8.62 -15.29 -12.22
N SER A 214 -8.41 -14.66 -13.36
CA SER A 214 -9.04 -15.08 -14.63
C SER A 214 -8.66 -16.51 -15.00
N ALA A 215 -7.39 -16.88 -14.91
CA ALA A 215 -6.90 -18.22 -15.25
C ALA A 215 -7.42 -19.30 -14.28
N ALA A 216 -7.54 -18.99 -13.00
CA ALA A 216 -8.08 -19.89 -11.98
C ALA A 216 -9.62 -19.94 -11.94
N GLY A 217 -10.32 -19.17 -12.77
CA GLY A 217 -11.77 -19.06 -12.75
C GLY A 217 -12.33 -18.37 -11.51
N ALA A 218 -11.50 -17.61 -10.80
CA ALA A 218 -11.92 -16.82 -9.65
C ALA A 218 -12.42 -15.43 -10.09
N GLN A 219 -13.52 -14.97 -9.49
CA GLN A 219 -14.04 -13.63 -9.72
C GLN A 219 -13.18 -12.59 -9.01
N LEU A 220 -12.71 -11.60 -9.75
CA LEU A 220 -11.96 -10.48 -9.22
C LEU A 220 -12.91 -9.47 -8.56
N VAL A 221 -12.59 -9.09 -7.33
CA VAL A 221 -13.29 -8.06 -6.53
C VAL A 221 -12.29 -7.00 -6.14
N VAL A 222 -12.50 -5.78 -6.58
CA VAL A 222 -11.57 -4.67 -6.38
C VAL A 222 -12.15 -3.64 -5.42
N ILE A 223 -11.42 -3.35 -4.36
CA ILE A 223 -11.70 -2.20 -3.51
C ILE A 223 -11.03 -0.99 -4.16
N ARG A 224 -11.83 -0.01 -4.57
CA ARG A 224 -11.35 1.20 -5.24
C ARG A 224 -10.44 1.99 -4.30
N ARG A 225 -9.40 2.58 -4.85
CA ARG A 225 -8.58 3.52 -4.08
C ARG A 225 -9.36 4.82 -3.84
N PRO A 226 -9.17 5.49 -2.70
CA PRO A 226 -9.69 6.83 -2.49
C PRO A 226 -9.22 7.78 -3.61
N PRO A 227 -10.04 8.74 -4.03
CA PRO A 227 -9.60 9.74 -4.99
C PRO A 227 -8.45 10.57 -4.39
N GLU A 228 -7.38 10.72 -5.16
CA GLU A 228 -6.19 11.46 -4.76
C GLU A 228 -5.92 12.58 -5.77
N GLN A 229 -5.41 13.70 -5.26
CA GLN A 229 -4.82 14.77 -6.07
C GLN A 229 -3.33 14.84 -5.77
N GLY A 230 -2.51 14.97 -6.79
CA GLY A 230 -1.06 14.99 -6.62
C GLY A 230 -0.35 15.03 -7.97
N GLU A 231 0.94 14.70 -7.96
CA GLU A 231 1.83 14.79 -9.10
C GLU A 231 2.48 13.43 -9.40
N THR A 232 2.79 13.21 -10.65
CA THR A 232 3.59 12.06 -11.10
C THR A 232 5.04 12.20 -10.63
N ALA A 233 5.79 11.11 -10.60
CA ALA A 233 7.21 11.14 -10.24
C ALA A 233 8.03 12.10 -11.15
N SER A 234 7.69 12.19 -12.44
CA SER A 234 8.34 13.09 -13.38
C SER A 234 8.07 14.57 -13.07
N GLU A 235 6.85 14.92 -12.66
CA GLU A 235 6.48 16.29 -12.26
C GLU A 235 7.15 16.68 -10.94
N VAL A 236 7.15 15.79 -9.95
CA VAL A 236 7.85 16.01 -8.67
C VAL A 236 9.35 16.23 -8.91
N LEU A 237 10.01 15.39 -9.73
CA LEU A 237 11.42 15.54 -10.08
C LEU A 237 11.71 16.85 -10.81
N LYS A 238 10.83 17.27 -11.71
CA LYS A 238 10.95 18.55 -12.42
C LYS A 238 10.90 19.71 -11.44
N ARG A 239 9.93 19.72 -10.51
CA ARG A 239 9.85 20.76 -9.46
C ARG A 239 11.09 20.81 -8.59
N CYS A 240 11.58 19.66 -8.14
CA CYS A 240 12.81 19.61 -7.33
C CYS A 240 14.02 20.15 -8.09
N LYS A 241 14.16 19.87 -9.40
CA LYS A 241 15.22 20.43 -10.24
C LYS A 241 15.11 21.94 -10.38
N GLU A 242 13.92 22.49 -10.46
CA GLU A 242 13.69 23.94 -10.53
C GLU A 242 14.04 24.66 -9.23
N MET A 243 13.87 23.98 -8.06
CA MET A 243 14.22 24.52 -6.74
C MET A 243 15.73 24.52 -6.45
N ILE A 244 16.54 23.75 -7.20
CA ILE A 244 18.01 23.69 -7.03
C ILE A 244 18.71 24.79 -7.85
N ARG A 245 18.05 25.32 -8.86
CA ARG A 245 18.57 26.39 -9.72
C ARG A 245 18.46 27.76 -9.07
#